data_dad20af559cf335b226e1d6c1c931e77
#
_entry.id   dad20af559cf335b226e1d6c1c931e77
#
_cell.length_a   1.000
_cell.length_b   1.000
_cell.length_c   1.000
_cell.angle_alpha   90.00
_cell.angle_beta   90.00
_cell.angle_gamma   90.00
#
_symmetry.space_group_name_H-M   'P 1'
#
loop_
_entity.id
_entity.type
_entity.pdbx_description
1 polymer ?
#
loop_
_entity_poly.entity_id
_entity_poly.type
_entity_poly.pdbx_seq_one_letter_code
_entity_poly.pdbx_strand_id
1 'polypeptide(L)'
;MGKIARVAVLGGGPAGLWAAMHLLMRDPGLEVTVLERRDRPGGIASSFSEEGLIWDMGSHRLHPAASPAVMADVRRLLGEDLLTVPRNGRIFLEGRFVKFPLRPMDAALRLPMSFKLGVGRDTVLSPLRRRAPEGASFRRVLQGGLGRTICERFYFPYAEKLWGVPVERLDGEQARRRVSAGTIGRMFRKLFTRNTAGGRGKYFHYPRGGFGRIFEEAAEEVEELGGRVLPGTEVTGISAMLEGAPWSVSCMKAGEELLLEADFVFSTLPVTELPGIMRPGPPPEVKEASGALGYRSMVLLFLKLAEKRYTPYDAHYFPGS
;
A
#
# COMPACT_ATOMS: atom_id res chain seq x y z
N MET A 1 11.85 -41.72 -2.05
CA MET A 1 12.06 -40.27 -2.05
C MET A 1 10.74 -39.65 -2.44
N GLY A 2 10.11 -38.84 -1.58
CA GLY A 2 8.90 -38.12 -1.94
C GLY A 2 9.20 -37.18 -3.12
N LYS A 3 8.22 -36.95 -4.01
CA LYS A 3 8.35 -36.01 -5.12
C LYS A 3 8.54 -34.60 -4.54
N ILE A 4 9.57 -33.89 -4.94
CA ILE A 4 9.78 -32.48 -4.58
C ILE A 4 8.61 -31.67 -5.15
N ALA A 5 7.95 -30.90 -4.32
CA ALA A 5 6.82 -30.09 -4.76
C ALA A 5 7.32 -28.78 -5.41
N ARG A 6 6.86 -28.52 -6.62
CA ARG A 6 7.17 -27.33 -7.42
C ARG A 6 6.11 -26.25 -7.20
N VAL A 7 6.51 -25.07 -6.84
CA VAL A 7 5.62 -23.92 -6.60
C VAL A 7 5.95 -22.80 -7.57
N ALA A 8 4.99 -22.41 -8.39
CA ALA A 8 5.10 -21.22 -9.22
C ALA A 8 4.41 -20.03 -8.52
N VAL A 9 5.17 -18.96 -8.29
CA VAL A 9 4.66 -17.70 -7.71
C VAL A 9 4.56 -16.68 -8.84
N LEU A 10 3.33 -16.26 -9.14
CA LEU A 10 3.03 -15.34 -10.22
C LEU A 10 3.00 -13.90 -9.70
N GLY A 11 4.03 -13.13 -10.05
CA GLY A 11 4.26 -11.77 -9.63
C GLY A 11 5.35 -11.65 -8.56
N GLY A 12 6.44 -10.95 -8.89
CA GLY A 12 7.57 -10.62 -8.01
C GLY A 12 7.35 -9.34 -7.20
N GLY A 13 6.10 -8.99 -6.91
CA GLY A 13 5.75 -7.91 -6.01
C GLY A 13 5.91 -8.30 -4.53
N PRO A 14 5.60 -7.37 -3.60
CA PRO A 14 5.76 -7.61 -2.15
C PRO A 14 5.14 -8.91 -1.66
N ALA A 15 3.92 -9.23 -2.11
CA ALA A 15 3.20 -10.42 -1.67
C ALA A 15 3.83 -11.73 -2.20
N GLY A 16 4.25 -11.72 -3.49
CA GLY A 16 4.84 -12.91 -4.10
C GLY A 16 6.21 -13.24 -3.52
N LEU A 17 7.08 -12.24 -3.36
CA LEU A 17 8.40 -12.44 -2.78
C LEU A 17 8.32 -12.91 -1.32
N TRP A 18 7.43 -12.30 -0.50
CA TRP A 18 7.22 -12.75 0.88
C TRP A 18 6.69 -14.18 0.94
N ALA A 19 5.75 -14.54 0.06
CA ALA A 19 5.25 -15.91 -0.01
C ALA A 19 6.36 -16.90 -0.38
N ALA A 20 7.17 -16.60 -1.40
CA ALA A 20 8.27 -17.44 -1.84
C ALA A 20 9.32 -17.63 -0.73
N MET A 21 9.77 -16.54 -0.12
CA MET A 21 10.75 -16.55 0.98
C MET A 21 10.25 -17.39 2.17
N HIS A 22 9.02 -17.17 2.63
CA HIS A 22 8.49 -17.92 3.76
C HIS A 22 8.17 -19.38 3.45
N LEU A 23 7.82 -19.72 2.21
CA LEU A 23 7.69 -21.11 1.77
C LEU A 23 9.02 -21.84 1.88
N LEU A 24 10.10 -21.28 1.33
CA LEU A 24 11.44 -21.86 1.37
C LEU A 24 12.01 -21.94 2.79
N MET A 25 11.81 -20.91 3.62
CA MET A 25 12.19 -20.94 5.04
C MET A 25 11.50 -22.06 5.81
N ARG A 26 10.25 -22.36 5.48
CA ARG A 26 9.45 -23.37 6.16
C ARG A 26 9.73 -24.79 5.66
N ASP A 27 9.97 -24.92 4.39
CA ASP A 27 10.28 -26.20 3.75
C ASP A 27 11.34 -26.01 2.66
N PRO A 28 12.64 -26.20 3.01
CA PRO A 28 13.75 -26.08 2.07
C PRO A 28 13.74 -27.14 0.95
N GLY A 29 12.86 -28.15 1.03
CA GLY A 29 12.67 -29.14 -0.02
C GLY A 29 11.76 -28.71 -1.17
N LEU A 30 11.19 -27.52 -1.13
CA LEU A 30 10.35 -26.98 -2.20
C LEU A 30 11.21 -26.41 -3.34
N GLU A 31 10.75 -26.60 -4.57
CA GLU A 31 11.25 -25.88 -5.73
C GLU A 31 10.35 -24.67 -6.00
N VAL A 32 10.74 -23.47 -5.54
CA VAL A 32 9.95 -22.26 -5.70
C VAL A 32 10.51 -21.41 -6.83
N THR A 33 9.65 -21.03 -7.79
CA THR A 33 10.00 -20.13 -8.89
C THR A 33 9.06 -18.92 -8.89
N VAL A 34 9.62 -17.72 -8.76
CA VAL A 34 8.91 -16.45 -8.85
C VAL A 34 9.02 -15.89 -10.26
N LEU A 35 7.89 -15.54 -10.88
CA LEU A 35 7.81 -15.00 -12.23
C LEU A 35 7.43 -13.52 -12.14
N GLU A 36 8.26 -12.61 -12.65
CA GLU A 36 8.02 -11.16 -12.63
C GLU A 36 8.14 -10.60 -14.05
N ARG A 37 7.09 -9.91 -14.52
CA ARG A 37 7.03 -9.33 -15.86
C ARG A 37 8.05 -8.21 -16.07
N ARG A 38 8.28 -7.40 -15.04
CA ARG A 38 9.25 -6.30 -15.11
C ARG A 38 10.69 -6.82 -15.02
N ASP A 39 11.62 -5.97 -15.38
CA ASP A 39 13.06 -6.23 -15.30
C ASP A 39 13.61 -6.27 -13.85
N ARG A 40 12.74 -5.94 -12.86
CA ARG A 40 13.09 -5.87 -11.44
C ARG A 40 11.94 -6.30 -10.53
N PRO A 41 12.26 -6.81 -9.32
CA PRO A 41 11.27 -7.18 -8.32
C PRO A 41 10.65 -5.93 -7.64
N GLY A 42 9.61 -6.16 -6.83
CA GLY A 42 8.97 -5.14 -5.99
C GLY A 42 7.65 -4.59 -6.54
N GLY A 43 7.28 -4.90 -7.80
CA GLY A 43 6.01 -4.45 -8.37
C GLY A 43 5.83 -2.93 -8.27
N ILE A 44 4.68 -2.46 -7.77
CA ILE A 44 4.42 -1.02 -7.59
C ILE A 44 5.23 -0.38 -6.45
N ALA A 45 5.93 -1.17 -5.64
CA ALA A 45 6.78 -0.70 -4.55
C ALA A 45 8.27 -0.73 -4.91
N SER A 46 8.60 -1.00 -6.17
CA SER A 46 9.97 -0.97 -6.68
C SER A 46 10.53 0.45 -6.73
N SER A 47 11.86 0.53 -6.80
CA SER A 47 12.61 1.75 -7.11
C SER A 47 13.41 1.55 -8.39
N PHE A 48 13.81 2.64 -9.03
CA PHE A 48 14.72 2.61 -10.17
C PHE A 48 15.78 3.69 -10.03
N SER A 49 16.92 3.49 -10.70
CA SER A 49 18.00 4.46 -10.73
C SER A 49 18.08 5.10 -12.10
N GLU A 50 18.16 6.43 -12.13
CA GLU A 50 18.37 7.19 -13.36
C GLU A 50 19.25 8.42 -13.06
N GLU A 51 20.27 8.63 -13.86
CA GLU A 51 21.26 9.71 -13.71
C GLU A 51 21.88 9.79 -12.30
N GLY A 52 22.09 8.64 -11.65
CA GLY A 52 22.67 8.56 -10.29
C GLY A 52 21.69 8.93 -9.17
N LEU A 53 20.41 9.14 -9.48
CA LEU A 53 19.34 9.36 -8.52
C LEU A 53 18.47 8.12 -8.41
N ILE A 54 17.93 7.89 -7.22
CA ILE A 54 17.01 6.78 -6.94
C ILE A 54 15.59 7.34 -6.84
N TRP A 55 14.68 6.69 -7.56
CA TRP A 55 13.30 7.08 -7.70
C TRP A 55 12.39 5.94 -7.26
N ASP A 56 11.47 6.20 -6.34
CA ASP A 56 10.45 5.23 -5.94
C ASP A 56 9.24 5.30 -6.86
N MET A 57 8.65 4.15 -7.18
CA MET A 57 7.39 4.06 -7.95
C MET A 57 6.17 4.49 -7.12
N GLY A 58 6.36 5.49 -6.26
CA GLY A 58 5.34 6.09 -5.40
C GLY A 58 5.91 6.63 -4.10
N SER A 59 5.10 7.31 -3.32
CA SER A 59 5.50 7.83 -1.99
C SER A 59 5.38 6.74 -0.93
N HIS A 60 6.27 5.76 -0.98
CA HIS A 60 6.27 4.63 -0.06
C HIS A 60 6.94 4.95 1.27
N ARG A 61 6.46 4.36 2.35
CA ARG A 61 7.01 4.47 3.71
C ARG A 61 6.60 3.26 4.53
N LEU A 62 7.54 2.65 5.21
CA LEU A 62 7.22 1.57 6.14
C LEU A 62 6.78 2.17 7.48
N HIS A 63 5.52 1.93 7.82
CA HIS A 63 4.94 2.48 9.04
C HIS A 63 5.38 1.68 10.27
N PRO A 64 5.75 2.32 11.41
CA PRO A 64 6.17 1.63 12.62
C PRO A 64 5.10 0.72 13.27
N ALA A 65 3.85 0.83 12.82
CA ALA A 65 2.75 -0.05 13.23
C ALA A 65 2.51 -1.20 12.24
N ALA A 66 3.42 -1.44 11.29
CA ALA A 66 3.41 -2.67 10.51
C ALA A 66 3.50 -3.90 11.44
N SER A 67 3.03 -5.04 10.97
CA SER A 67 3.06 -6.28 11.75
C SER A 67 4.47 -6.55 12.31
N PRO A 68 4.61 -6.98 13.57
CA PRO A 68 5.92 -7.31 14.14
C PRO A 68 6.69 -8.34 13.31
N ALA A 69 6.01 -9.31 12.69
CA ALA A 69 6.63 -10.30 11.82
C ALA A 69 7.23 -9.63 10.58
N VAL A 70 6.46 -8.81 9.87
CA VAL A 70 6.96 -8.05 8.70
C VAL A 70 8.14 -7.15 9.10
N MET A 71 8.06 -6.49 10.25
CA MET A 71 9.17 -5.65 10.73
C MET A 71 10.42 -6.45 11.10
N ALA A 72 10.26 -7.68 11.56
CA ALA A 72 11.39 -8.57 11.84
C ALA A 72 12.09 -8.98 10.55
N ASP A 73 11.32 -9.40 9.53
CA ASP A 73 11.87 -9.74 8.21
C ASP A 73 12.61 -8.56 7.58
N VAL A 74 11.97 -7.38 7.53
CA VAL A 74 12.60 -6.19 6.93
C VAL A 74 13.88 -5.77 7.66
N ARG A 75 13.92 -5.90 8.99
CA ARG A 75 15.15 -5.64 9.75
C ARG A 75 16.24 -6.68 9.49
N ARG A 76 15.86 -7.93 9.31
CA ARG A 76 16.79 -9.01 8.97
C ARG A 76 17.40 -8.78 7.59
N LEU A 77 16.59 -8.44 6.62
CA LEU A 77 17.01 -8.19 5.23
C LEU A 77 17.90 -6.95 5.11
N LEU A 78 17.55 -5.85 5.76
CA LEU A 78 18.21 -4.56 5.54
C LEU A 78 19.23 -4.17 6.63
N GLY A 79 19.17 -4.77 7.81
CA GLY A 79 20.07 -4.43 8.91
C GLY A 79 20.12 -2.93 9.19
N GLU A 80 21.32 -2.35 9.12
CA GLU A 80 21.58 -0.92 9.36
C GLU A 80 21.08 0.00 8.23
N ASP A 81 20.79 -0.54 7.06
CA ASP A 81 20.25 0.22 5.94
C ASP A 81 18.77 0.55 6.11
N LEU A 82 18.09 -0.01 7.12
CA LEU A 82 16.75 0.41 7.48
C LEU A 82 16.77 1.68 8.35
N LEU A 83 16.69 2.83 7.73
CA LEU A 83 16.74 4.13 8.39
C LEU A 83 15.44 4.44 9.13
N THR A 84 15.57 5.17 10.26
CA THR A 84 14.43 5.76 10.97
C THR A 84 14.35 7.24 10.65
N VAL A 85 13.31 7.66 9.94
CA VAL A 85 13.16 9.02 9.42
C VAL A 85 12.04 9.75 10.16
N PRO A 86 12.28 10.94 10.74
CA PRO A 86 11.25 11.73 11.39
C PRO A 86 10.17 12.18 10.39
N ARG A 87 8.89 12.04 10.76
CA ARG A 87 7.78 12.59 9.96
C ARG A 87 7.68 14.09 10.11
N ASN A 88 7.77 14.77 8.99
CA ASN A 88 7.66 16.22 8.91
C ASN A 88 6.80 16.66 7.71
N GLY A 89 5.63 16.02 7.55
CA GLY A 89 4.71 16.36 6.47
C GLY A 89 4.01 17.70 6.66
N ARG A 90 3.58 18.28 5.54
CA ARG A 90 2.73 19.46 5.47
C ARG A 90 1.49 19.15 4.64
N ILE A 91 0.38 19.74 5.01
CA ILE A 91 -0.85 19.72 4.22
C ILE A 91 -1.29 21.13 3.94
N PHE A 92 -1.63 21.40 2.68
CA PHE A 92 -2.19 22.69 2.27
C PHE A 92 -3.69 22.66 2.51
N LEU A 93 -4.14 23.43 3.50
CA LEU A 93 -5.53 23.48 3.93
C LEU A 93 -5.94 24.93 4.18
N GLU A 94 -7.06 25.36 3.62
CA GLU A 94 -7.58 26.73 3.76
C GLU A 94 -6.52 27.80 3.40
N GLY A 95 -5.79 27.58 2.31
CA GLY A 95 -4.74 28.50 1.83
C GLY A 95 -3.45 28.51 2.66
N ARG A 96 -3.27 27.59 3.61
CA ARG A 96 -2.11 27.56 4.51
C ARG A 96 -1.52 26.17 4.68
N PHE A 97 -0.19 26.11 4.83
CA PHE A 97 0.48 24.86 5.19
C PHE A 97 0.41 24.62 6.69
N VAL A 98 -0.22 23.51 7.10
CA VAL A 98 -0.27 23.02 8.48
C VAL A 98 0.45 21.68 8.60
N LYS A 99 0.85 21.30 9.80
CA LYS A 99 1.53 20.02 10.07
C LYS A 99 0.61 18.83 9.76
N PHE A 100 1.19 17.81 9.12
CA PHE A 100 0.49 16.56 8.85
C PHE A 100 1.27 15.36 9.43
N PRO A 101 0.67 14.48 10.22
CA PRO A 101 -0.74 14.50 10.70
C PRO A 101 -1.11 15.78 11.44
N LEU A 102 -2.38 16.18 11.31
CA LEU A 102 -2.88 17.45 11.90
C LEU A 102 -2.57 17.49 13.39
N ARG A 103 -1.84 18.55 13.80
CA ARG A 103 -1.58 18.87 15.21
C ARG A 103 -2.52 19.98 15.64
N PRO A 104 -3.32 19.79 16.69
CA PRO A 104 -4.35 20.73 17.06
C PRO A 104 -3.84 22.14 17.37
N MET A 105 -2.70 22.29 18.05
CA MET A 105 -2.11 23.60 18.30
C MET A 105 -1.67 24.31 17.01
N ASP A 106 -1.03 23.57 16.09
CA ASP A 106 -0.63 24.12 14.80
C ASP A 106 -1.86 24.51 13.95
N ALA A 107 -2.89 23.67 13.94
CA ALA A 107 -4.16 23.96 13.29
C ALA A 107 -4.87 25.17 13.92
N ALA A 108 -4.90 25.25 15.25
CA ALA A 108 -5.49 26.37 15.98
C ALA A 108 -4.79 27.71 15.70
N LEU A 109 -3.46 27.69 15.50
CA LEU A 109 -2.71 28.90 15.21
C LEU A 109 -2.81 29.32 13.74
N ARG A 110 -2.83 28.35 12.81
CA ARG A 110 -2.67 28.62 11.38
C ARG A 110 -3.99 28.68 10.59
N LEU A 111 -5.00 27.91 10.98
CA LEU A 111 -6.26 27.86 10.23
C LEU A 111 -7.14 29.08 10.48
N PRO A 112 -7.97 29.47 9.51
CA PRO A 112 -8.84 30.64 9.62
C PRO A 112 -9.91 30.46 10.73
N MET A 113 -10.41 31.58 11.24
CA MET A 113 -11.40 31.58 12.32
C MET A 113 -12.68 30.83 11.93
N SER A 114 -13.12 30.92 10.68
CA SER A 114 -14.29 30.17 10.18
C SER A 114 -14.14 28.65 10.31
N PHE A 115 -12.93 28.12 10.09
CA PHE A 115 -12.63 26.70 10.29
C PHE A 115 -12.67 26.34 11.79
N LYS A 116 -12.05 27.17 12.63
CA LYS A 116 -12.00 26.96 14.10
C LYS A 116 -13.39 26.96 14.73
N LEU A 117 -14.22 27.93 14.37
CA LEU A 117 -15.60 28.03 14.84
C LEU A 117 -16.44 26.83 14.38
N GLY A 118 -16.26 26.42 13.12
CA GLY A 118 -16.91 25.22 12.59
C GLY A 118 -16.53 23.95 13.37
N VAL A 119 -15.24 23.74 13.63
CA VAL A 119 -14.77 22.60 14.44
C VAL A 119 -15.25 22.70 15.89
N GLY A 120 -15.24 23.89 16.47
CA GLY A 120 -15.79 24.15 17.82
C GLY A 120 -17.26 23.76 17.92
N ARG A 121 -18.09 24.25 17.00
CA ARG A 121 -19.52 23.87 16.90
C ARG A 121 -19.69 22.36 16.76
N ASP A 122 -18.90 21.75 15.84
CA ASP A 122 -18.97 20.33 15.61
C ASP A 122 -18.57 19.51 16.84
N THR A 123 -17.67 20.02 17.66
CA THR A 123 -17.25 19.40 18.93
C THR A 123 -18.36 19.48 19.99
N VAL A 124 -18.97 20.63 20.14
CA VAL A 124 -20.11 20.84 21.09
C VAL A 124 -21.28 19.91 20.71
N LEU A 125 -21.58 19.79 19.44
CA LEU A 125 -22.67 18.94 18.95
C LEU A 125 -22.29 17.43 18.89
N SER A 126 -21.03 17.05 19.16
CA SER A 126 -20.59 15.66 19.04
C SER A 126 -21.32 14.67 19.95
N PRO A 127 -21.72 14.99 21.19
CA PRO A 127 -22.49 14.08 22.04
C PRO A 127 -23.88 13.72 21.47
N LEU A 128 -24.45 14.58 20.64
CA LEU A 128 -25.76 14.40 20.01
C LEU A 128 -25.67 13.53 18.74
N ARG A 129 -24.46 13.21 18.27
CA ARG A 129 -24.27 12.43 17.05
C ARG A 129 -24.43 10.95 17.33
N ARG A 130 -25.37 10.33 16.62
CA ARG A 130 -25.49 8.86 16.64
C ARG A 130 -24.32 8.23 15.87
N ARG A 131 -23.83 7.11 16.39
CA ARG A 131 -22.88 6.27 15.62
C ARG A 131 -23.54 5.86 14.30
N ALA A 132 -22.76 5.90 13.24
CA ALA A 132 -23.23 5.44 11.96
C ALA A 132 -23.53 3.92 12.03
N PRO A 133 -24.71 3.46 11.58
CA PRO A 133 -25.06 2.05 11.58
C PRO A 133 -24.14 1.25 10.65
N GLU A 134 -24.19 -0.09 10.77
CA GLU A 134 -23.57 -0.95 9.77
C GLU A 134 -24.18 -0.67 8.40
N GLY A 135 -23.37 -0.77 7.34
CA GLY A 135 -23.80 -0.42 5.99
C GLY A 135 -23.91 1.07 5.67
N ALA A 136 -23.62 1.96 6.65
CA ALA A 136 -23.64 3.39 6.37
C ALA A 136 -22.54 3.79 5.40
N SER A 137 -22.81 4.77 4.52
CA SER A 137 -21.86 5.31 3.54
C SER A 137 -20.62 5.92 4.21
N PHE A 138 -19.53 6.01 3.45
CA PHE A 138 -18.29 6.68 3.84
C PHE A 138 -18.51 8.06 4.45
N ARG A 139 -19.35 8.89 3.79
CA ARG A 139 -19.74 10.23 4.27
C ARG A 139 -20.29 10.16 5.69
N ARG A 140 -21.27 9.29 5.93
CA ARG A 140 -21.97 9.20 7.22
C ARG A 140 -21.07 8.72 8.35
N VAL A 141 -20.20 7.75 8.07
CA VAL A 141 -19.22 7.25 9.04
C VAL A 141 -18.23 8.34 9.43
N LEU A 142 -17.67 9.07 8.45
CA LEU A 142 -16.69 10.13 8.72
C LEU A 142 -17.32 11.32 9.46
N GLN A 143 -18.48 11.79 9.02
CA GLN A 143 -19.14 12.92 9.68
C GLN A 143 -19.53 12.60 11.13
N GLY A 144 -19.95 11.36 11.40
CA GLY A 144 -20.21 10.90 12.76
C GLY A 144 -18.98 10.95 13.67
N GLY A 145 -17.80 10.62 13.13
CA GLY A 145 -16.54 10.59 13.88
C GLY A 145 -15.80 11.91 13.97
N LEU A 146 -15.71 12.67 12.87
CA LEU A 146 -14.83 13.83 12.72
C LEU A 146 -15.56 15.17 12.67
N GLY A 147 -16.88 15.15 12.48
CA GLY A 147 -17.69 16.34 12.31
C GLY A 147 -17.74 16.85 10.88
N ARG A 148 -18.69 17.73 10.63
CA ARG A 148 -19.00 18.25 9.30
C ARG A 148 -17.87 19.09 8.73
N THR A 149 -17.32 19.99 9.53
CA THR A 149 -16.31 20.96 9.07
C THR A 149 -15.03 20.29 8.57
N ILE A 150 -14.49 19.35 9.36
CA ILE A 150 -13.28 18.60 8.97
C ILE A 150 -13.55 17.72 7.74
N CYS A 151 -14.74 17.12 7.68
CA CYS A 151 -15.11 16.28 6.55
C CYS A 151 -15.23 17.08 5.26
N GLU A 152 -16.02 18.15 5.25
CA GLU A 152 -16.29 18.95 4.05
C GLU A 152 -15.08 19.74 3.54
N ARG A 153 -14.24 20.25 4.46
CA ARG A 153 -13.10 21.08 4.09
C ARG A 153 -11.79 20.32 3.89
N PHE A 154 -11.75 19.05 4.27
CA PHE A 154 -10.52 18.24 4.14
C PHE A 154 -10.80 16.83 3.62
N TYR A 155 -11.52 15.99 4.37
CA TYR A 155 -11.56 14.57 4.07
C TYR A 155 -12.32 14.23 2.79
N PHE A 156 -13.41 14.91 2.48
CA PHE A 156 -14.21 14.63 1.29
C PHE A 156 -13.46 15.04 0.02
N PRO A 157 -12.98 16.28 -0.12
CA PRO A 157 -12.18 16.65 -1.28
C PRO A 157 -10.95 15.73 -1.47
N TYR A 158 -10.28 15.38 -0.37
CA TYR A 158 -9.14 14.47 -0.43
C TYR A 158 -9.53 13.06 -0.86
N ALA A 159 -10.63 12.51 -0.34
CA ALA A 159 -11.09 11.19 -0.72
C ALA A 159 -11.55 11.13 -2.18
N GLU A 160 -12.30 12.13 -2.63
CA GLU A 160 -12.76 12.23 -4.01
C GLU A 160 -11.58 12.37 -4.98
N LYS A 161 -10.58 13.18 -4.64
CA LYS A 161 -9.35 13.29 -5.41
C LYS A 161 -8.59 11.96 -5.48
N LEU A 162 -8.51 11.24 -4.36
CA LEU A 162 -7.80 9.97 -4.27
C LEU A 162 -8.52 8.85 -5.02
N TRP A 163 -9.83 8.74 -4.86
CA TRP A 163 -10.62 7.63 -5.40
C TRP A 163 -11.28 7.94 -6.75
N GLY A 164 -11.39 9.22 -7.14
CA GLY A 164 -12.00 9.64 -8.40
C GLY A 164 -13.51 9.41 -8.48
N VAL A 165 -14.16 9.19 -7.35
CA VAL A 165 -15.61 9.00 -7.23
C VAL A 165 -16.15 9.82 -6.07
N PRO A 166 -17.42 10.26 -6.11
CA PRO A 166 -18.06 10.96 -5.00
C PRO A 166 -18.02 10.11 -3.72
N VAL A 167 -17.86 10.78 -2.57
CA VAL A 167 -17.78 10.10 -1.27
C VAL A 167 -19.02 9.29 -0.90
N GLU A 168 -20.17 9.56 -1.52
CA GLU A 168 -21.41 8.80 -1.39
C GLU A 168 -21.31 7.39 -1.96
N ARG A 169 -20.46 7.20 -2.96
CA ARG A 169 -20.23 5.91 -3.63
C ARG A 169 -19.14 5.07 -2.94
N LEU A 170 -18.44 5.64 -1.97
CA LEU A 170 -17.44 4.92 -1.21
C LEU A 170 -18.08 4.14 -0.07
N ASP A 171 -17.59 2.92 0.14
CA ASP A 171 -18.04 2.06 1.23
C ASP A 171 -17.63 2.61 2.60
N GLY A 172 -18.55 2.55 3.57
CA GLY A 172 -18.31 3.02 4.92
C GLY A 172 -17.27 2.23 5.70
N GLU A 173 -17.01 0.97 5.32
CA GLU A 173 -15.96 0.17 5.93
C GLU A 173 -14.57 0.76 5.66
N GLN A 174 -14.35 1.34 4.49
CA GLN A 174 -13.11 2.09 4.21
C GLN A 174 -12.94 3.30 5.15
N ALA A 175 -14.04 3.98 5.48
CA ALA A 175 -14.01 5.05 6.46
C ALA A 175 -13.68 4.52 7.86
N ARG A 176 -14.25 3.38 8.27
CA ARG A 176 -13.98 2.76 9.57
C ARG A 176 -12.52 2.35 9.72
N ARG A 177 -11.92 1.76 8.70
CA ARG A 177 -10.50 1.36 8.68
C ARG A 177 -9.55 2.55 8.74
N ARG A 178 -9.88 3.67 8.10
CA ARG A 178 -9.05 4.89 8.07
C ARG A 178 -9.25 5.79 9.28
N VAL A 179 -10.45 5.83 9.82
CA VAL A 179 -10.83 6.65 10.99
C VAL A 179 -10.90 5.78 12.24
N SER A 180 -10.15 4.67 12.27
CA SER A 180 -10.08 3.83 13.45
C SER A 180 -9.79 4.69 14.69
N ALA A 181 -10.83 4.82 15.51
CA ALA A 181 -10.78 5.16 16.92
C ALA A 181 -10.48 6.59 17.36
N GLY A 182 -10.73 7.59 16.57
CA GLY A 182 -10.58 8.95 17.07
C GLY A 182 -11.82 9.82 16.95
N THR A 183 -12.82 9.67 17.81
CA THR A 183 -13.79 10.76 18.01
C THR A 183 -13.01 12.06 18.23
N ILE A 184 -13.47 13.17 17.65
CA ILE A 184 -12.90 14.52 17.90
C ILE A 184 -12.64 14.71 19.39
N GLY A 185 -13.54 14.26 20.27
CA GLY A 185 -13.36 14.29 21.72
C GLY A 185 -12.14 13.52 22.23
N ARG A 186 -11.77 12.37 21.63
CA ARG A 186 -10.53 11.66 21.97
C ARG A 186 -9.28 12.38 21.45
N MET A 187 -9.39 13.03 20.29
CA MET A 187 -8.31 13.85 19.74
C MET A 187 -8.07 15.09 20.61
N PHE A 188 -9.14 15.75 21.08
CA PHE A 188 -9.04 16.85 22.05
C PHE A 188 -8.58 16.38 23.44
N ARG A 189 -9.08 15.24 23.94
CA ARG A 189 -8.59 14.67 25.22
C ARG A 189 -7.10 14.33 25.18
N LYS A 190 -6.58 13.86 24.05
CA LYS A 190 -5.13 13.65 23.85
C LYS A 190 -4.32 14.95 23.83
N LEU A 191 -4.94 16.10 23.62
CA LEU A 191 -4.29 17.41 23.76
C LEU A 191 -3.99 17.78 25.21
N PHE A 192 -4.92 17.45 26.11
CA PHE A 192 -4.83 17.79 27.52
C PHE A 192 -4.13 16.71 28.35
N THR A 193 -4.08 15.47 27.85
CA THR A 193 -3.30 14.42 28.48
C THR A 193 -1.91 14.38 27.82
N ARG A 194 -0.89 14.79 28.56
CA ARG A 194 0.54 14.73 28.18
C ARG A 194 1.05 13.33 27.86
N ASN A 195 0.22 12.30 27.96
CA ASN A 195 0.54 10.92 27.65
C ASN A 195 0.38 10.63 26.17
N THR A 196 1.42 10.95 25.39
CA THR A 196 1.65 10.37 24.08
C THR A 196 2.04 8.92 24.26
N ALA A 197 1.05 8.04 24.36
CA ALA A 197 1.31 6.61 24.25
C ALA A 197 2.06 6.36 22.93
N GLY A 198 3.31 5.93 23.04
CA GLY A 198 4.17 5.39 22.00
C GLY A 198 4.35 6.27 20.75
N GLY A 199 5.53 6.77 20.55
CA GLY A 199 5.96 7.63 19.45
C GLY A 199 5.76 7.11 18.01
N ARG A 200 4.90 6.12 17.79
CA ARG A 200 4.65 5.42 16.52
C ARG A 200 4.14 6.30 15.35
N GLY A 201 3.71 7.53 15.60
CA GLY A 201 3.29 8.46 14.54
C GLY A 201 4.32 9.54 14.21
N LYS A 202 5.48 9.55 14.87
CA LYS A 202 6.50 10.60 14.75
C LYS A 202 7.59 10.29 13.73
N TYR A 203 7.70 9.05 13.30
CA TYR A 203 8.71 8.57 12.37
C TYR A 203 8.13 7.51 11.43
N PHE A 204 8.86 7.17 10.40
CA PHE A 204 8.66 6.01 9.54
C PHE A 204 10.01 5.36 9.28
N HIS A 205 9.99 4.12 8.80
CA HIS A 205 11.21 3.47 8.34
C HIS A 205 11.30 3.59 6.82
N TYR A 206 12.53 3.77 6.35
CA TYR A 206 12.81 3.91 4.93
C TYR A 206 14.19 3.33 4.62
N PRO A 207 14.34 2.47 3.62
CA PRO A 207 15.61 1.87 3.26
C PRO A 207 16.59 2.89 2.67
N ARG A 208 17.86 2.74 2.99
CA ARG A 208 18.92 3.41 2.22
C ARG A 208 18.91 2.83 0.82
N GLY A 209 18.92 3.69 -0.19
CA GLY A 209 18.89 3.23 -1.58
C GLY A 209 17.49 3.06 -2.19
N GLY A 210 16.42 3.58 -1.53
CA GLY A 210 15.06 3.55 -2.07
C GLY A 210 14.19 2.46 -1.45
N PHE A 211 12.87 2.61 -1.58
CA PHE A 211 11.93 1.68 -0.98
C PHE A 211 11.96 0.28 -1.62
N GLY A 212 12.31 0.22 -2.91
CA GLY A 212 12.47 -1.02 -3.66
C GLY A 212 13.53 -1.96 -3.12
N ARG A 213 14.53 -1.43 -2.39
CA ARG A 213 15.62 -2.22 -1.81
C ARG A 213 15.12 -3.36 -0.90
N ILE A 214 13.98 -3.18 -0.21
CA ILE A 214 13.34 -4.24 0.58
C ILE A 214 13.05 -5.48 -0.28
N PHE A 215 12.62 -5.25 -1.51
CA PHE A 215 12.17 -6.33 -2.40
C PHE A 215 13.31 -6.91 -3.23
N GLU A 216 14.35 -6.12 -3.46
CA GLU A 216 15.62 -6.60 -4.04
C GLU A 216 16.27 -7.59 -3.07
N GLU A 217 16.43 -7.22 -1.80
CA GLU A 217 16.96 -8.11 -0.75
C GLU A 217 16.06 -9.34 -0.52
N ALA A 218 14.73 -9.19 -0.59
CA ALA A 218 13.84 -10.32 -0.48
C ALA A 218 13.96 -11.29 -1.68
N ALA A 219 14.27 -10.79 -2.87
CA ALA A 219 14.50 -11.61 -4.04
C ALA A 219 15.86 -12.34 -3.94
N GLU A 220 16.90 -11.64 -3.49
CA GLU A 220 18.22 -12.24 -3.21
C GLU A 220 18.09 -13.35 -2.15
N GLU A 221 17.36 -13.12 -1.07
CA GLU A 221 17.08 -14.13 -0.04
C GLU A 221 16.34 -15.36 -0.59
N VAL A 222 15.37 -15.17 -1.49
CA VAL A 222 14.69 -16.30 -2.17
C VAL A 222 15.70 -17.15 -2.93
N GLU A 223 16.67 -16.54 -3.62
CA GLU A 223 17.70 -17.24 -4.38
C GLU A 223 18.71 -17.92 -3.44
N GLU A 224 19.12 -17.28 -2.35
CA GLU A 224 19.99 -17.87 -1.33
C GLU A 224 19.36 -19.10 -0.64
N LEU A 225 18.02 -19.07 -0.48
CA LEU A 225 17.25 -20.21 0.04
C LEU A 225 17.04 -21.33 -1.01
N GLY A 226 17.60 -21.20 -2.22
CA GLY A 226 17.50 -22.20 -3.27
C GLY A 226 16.30 -22.04 -4.21
N GLY A 227 15.53 -20.97 -4.09
CA GLY A 227 14.49 -20.60 -5.03
C GLY A 227 15.03 -19.93 -6.29
N ARG A 228 14.15 -19.57 -7.21
CA ARG A 228 14.49 -18.84 -8.43
C ARG A 228 13.60 -17.63 -8.59
N VAL A 229 14.17 -16.47 -8.90
CA VAL A 229 13.43 -15.28 -9.30
C VAL A 229 13.72 -14.98 -10.76
N LEU A 230 12.70 -14.93 -11.59
CA LEU A 230 12.79 -14.73 -13.03
C LEU A 230 12.19 -13.38 -13.43
N PRO A 231 12.97 -12.28 -13.39
CA PRO A 231 12.53 -11.01 -13.93
C PRO A 231 12.46 -11.05 -15.45
N GLY A 232 11.71 -10.12 -16.05
CA GLY A 232 11.45 -10.05 -17.49
C GLY A 232 10.60 -11.22 -18.01
N THR A 233 9.89 -11.93 -17.13
CA THR A 233 9.11 -13.13 -17.47
C THR A 233 7.62 -12.86 -17.26
N GLU A 234 6.90 -12.70 -18.35
CA GLU A 234 5.46 -12.44 -18.36
C GLU A 234 4.67 -13.75 -18.41
N VAL A 235 3.77 -13.96 -17.47
CA VAL A 235 2.85 -15.11 -17.48
C VAL A 235 1.74 -14.83 -18.48
N THR A 236 1.62 -15.71 -19.47
CA THR A 236 0.64 -15.60 -20.58
C THR A 236 -0.47 -16.64 -20.50
N GLY A 237 -0.27 -17.70 -19.73
CA GLY A 237 -1.27 -18.75 -19.57
C GLY A 237 -1.08 -19.60 -18.31
N ILE A 238 -2.18 -20.07 -17.76
CA ILE A 238 -2.20 -21.01 -16.63
C ILE A 238 -3.24 -22.08 -16.95
N SER A 239 -2.84 -23.34 -16.94
CA SER A 239 -3.75 -24.46 -17.18
C SER A 239 -3.54 -25.60 -16.20
N ALA A 240 -4.65 -26.16 -15.71
CA ALA A 240 -4.65 -27.46 -15.05
C ALA A 240 -5.26 -28.47 -16.04
N MET A 241 -4.50 -29.45 -16.47
CA MET A 241 -4.97 -30.37 -17.52
C MET A 241 -5.92 -31.45 -17.03
N LEU A 242 -5.71 -31.96 -15.81
CA LEU A 242 -6.55 -33.01 -15.20
C LEU A 242 -6.45 -32.92 -13.67
N GLU A 243 -7.42 -33.46 -12.97
CA GLU A 243 -7.36 -33.57 -11.52
C GLU A 243 -6.15 -34.41 -11.08
N GLY A 244 -5.28 -33.82 -10.25
CA GLY A 244 -4.01 -34.44 -9.80
C GLY A 244 -2.83 -34.27 -10.75
N ALA A 245 -3.00 -33.67 -11.93
CA ALA A 245 -1.90 -33.30 -12.80
C ALA A 245 -1.26 -31.97 -12.36
N PRO A 246 0.06 -31.76 -12.67
CA PRO A 246 0.69 -30.48 -12.40
C PRO A 246 0.07 -29.35 -13.22
N TRP A 247 0.11 -28.16 -12.68
CA TRP A 247 -0.21 -26.93 -13.41
C TRP A 247 0.82 -26.68 -14.50
N SER A 248 0.38 -26.24 -15.65
CA SER A 248 1.21 -25.73 -16.71
C SER A 248 1.11 -24.20 -16.73
N VAL A 249 2.24 -23.53 -16.58
CA VAL A 249 2.36 -22.07 -16.58
C VAL A 249 3.14 -21.64 -17.82
N SER A 250 2.43 -21.06 -18.78
CA SER A 250 3.03 -20.52 -20.01
C SER A 250 3.53 -19.11 -19.76
N CYS A 251 4.75 -18.82 -20.19
CA CYS A 251 5.40 -17.52 -20.00
C CYS A 251 6.07 -17.04 -21.29
N MET A 252 6.31 -15.74 -21.36
CA MET A 252 7.13 -15.11 -22.38
C MET A 252 8.32 -14.44 -21.73
N LYS A 253 9.55 -14.75 -22.17
CA LYS A 253 10.79 -14.11 -21.70
C LYS A 253 11.66 -13.74 -22.89
N ALA A 254 11.99 -12.48 -23.05
CA ALA A 254 12.81 -11.95 -24.14
C ALA A 254 12.33 -12.37 -25.56
N GLY A 255 11.02 -12.55 -25.74
CA GLY A 255 10.42 -12.99 -27.00
C GLY A 255 10.36 -14.50 -27.20
N GLU A 256 10.86 -15.29 -26.26
CA GLU A 256 10.82 -16.75 -26.29
C GLU A 256 9.74 -17.30 -25.35
N GLU A 257 9.05 -18.33 -25.80
CA GLU A 257 8.07 -19.04 -24.96
C GLU A 257 8.80 -19.96 -23.97
N LEU A 258 8.36 -19.89 -22.72
CA LEU A 258 8.81 -20.74 -21.63
C LEU A 258 7.61 -21.43 -21.01
N LEU A 259 7.70 -22.75 -20.80
CA LEU A 259 6.71 -23.54 -20.12
C LEU A 259 7.27 -24.06 -18.79
N LEU A 260 6.55 -23.78 -17.69
CA LEU A 260 6.88 -24.32 -16.38
C LEU A 260 5.76 -25.24 -15.91
N GLU A 261 6.14 -26.36 -15.33
CA GLU A 261 5.25 -27.21 -14.58
C GLU A 261 5.31 -26.91 -13.10
N ALA A 262 4.18 -26.81 -12.42
CA ALA A 262 4.09 -26.57 -10.99
C ALA A 262 3.02 -27.46 -10.36
N ASP A 263 3.32 -27.98 -9.16
CA ASP A 263 2.33 -28.73 -8.39
C ASP A 263 1.37 -27.76 -7.66
N PHE A 264 1.83 -26.52 -7.38
CA PHE A 264 1.05 -25.42 -6.82
C PHE A 264 1.33 -24.09 -7.54
N VAL A 265 0.29 -23.29 -7.72
CA VAL A 265 0.39 -21.92 -8.26
C VAL A 265 -0.11 -20.94 -7.22
N PHE A 266 0.75 -19.99 -6.85
CA PHE A 266 0.41 -18.86 -5.97
C PHE A 266 0.39 -17.58 -6.79
N SER A 267 -0.80 -17.04 -7.08
CA SER A 267 -0.93 -15.85 -7.91
C SER A 267 -1.08 -14.57 -7.09
N THR A 268 -0.26 -13.57 -7.40
CA THR A 268 -0.40 -12.19 -6.92
C THR A 268 -0.71 -11.21 -8.06
N LEU A 269 -1.04 -11.75 -9.23
CA LEU A 269 -1.48 -10.96 -10.37
C LEU A 269 -2.81 -10.25 -10.05
N PRO A 270 -3.12 -9.12 -10.71
CA PRO A 270 -4.41 -8.49 -10.57
C PRO A 270 -5.53 -9.48 -10.89
N VAL A 271 -6.51 -9.57 -10.00
CA VAL A 271 -7.64 -10.49 -10.16
C VAL A 271 -8.45 -10.23 -11.44
N THR A 272 -8.35 -9.03 -12.01
CA THR A 272 -8.96 -8.66 -13.29
C THR A 272 -8.19 -9.21 -14.51
N GLU A 273 -6.90 -9.50 -14.38
CA GLU A 273 -6.07 -10.08 -15.45
C GLU A 273 -6.11 -11.61 -15.44
N LEU A 274 -6.20 -12.19 -14.25
CA LEU A 274 -6.13 -13.63 -14.03
C LEU A 274 -7.14 -14.44 -14.89
N PRO A 275 -8.44 -14.08 -15.00
CA PRO A 275 -9.39 -14.79 -15.84
C PRO A 275 -9.02 -14.85 -17.32
N GLY A 276 -8.27 -13.87 -17.81
CA GLY A 276 -7.82 -13.82 -19.21
C GLY A 276 -6.76 -14.85 -19.57
N ILE A 277 -5.97 -15.28 -18.59
CA ILE A 277 -4.87 -16.23 -18.79
C ILE A 277 -5.17 -17.65 -18.29
N MET A 278 -6.30 -17.87 -17.61
CA MET A 278 -6.70 -19.23 -17.17
C MET A 278 -7.23 -20.09 -18.32
N ARG A 279 -6.83 -21.36 -18.35
CA ARG A 279 -7.30 -22.36 -19.32
C ARG A 279 -7.63 -23.68 -18.59
N PRO A 280 -8.88 -24.19 -18.59
CA PRO A 280 -10.07 -23.47 -19.07
C PRO A 280 -10.32 -22.18 -18.30
N GLY A 281 -11.01 -21.21 -18.92
CA GLY A 281 -11.38 -19.97 -18.23
C GLY A 281 -12.32 -20.22 -17.03
N PRO A 282 -12.39 -19.28 -16.10
CA PRO A 282 -13.32 -19.40 -14.97
C PRO A 282 -14.78 -19.27 -15.43
N PRO A 283 -15.75 -19.66 -14.58
CA PRO A 283 -17.17 -19.48 -14.87
C PRO A 283 -17.50 -18.04 -15.30
N PRO A 284 -18.50 -17.85 -16.19
CA PRO A 284 -18.84 -16.52 -16.74
C PRO A 284 -19.10 -15.47 -15.66
N GLU A 285 -19.78 -15.83 -14.58
CA GLU A 285 -20.08 -14.94 -13.45
C GLU A 285 -18.81 -14.45 -12.72
N VAL A 286 -17.78 -15.29 -12.63
CA VAL A 286 -16.48 -14.90 -12.04
C VAL A 286 -15.75 -13.94 -12.96
N LYS A 287 -15.79 -14.17 -14.27
CA LYS A 287 -15.20 -13.29 -15.28
C LYS A 287 -15.89 -11.92 -15.29
N GLU A 288 -17.21 -11.89 -15.22
CA GLU A 288 -17.99 -10.66 -15.15
C GLU A 288 -17.69 -9.89 -13.86
N ALA A 289 -17.72 -10.57 -12.70
CA ALA A 289 -17.40 -9.95 -11.41
C ALA A 289 -15.98 -9.39 -11.35
N SER A 290 -15.00 -10.09 -11.92
CA SER A 290 -13.61 -9.58 -11.97
C SER A 290 -13.50 -8.34 -12.88
N GLY A 291 -14.19 -8.34 -14.03
CA GLY A 291 -14.22 -7.21 -14.96
C GLY A 291 -14.94 -5.98 -14.42
N ALA A 292 -15.84 -6.14 -13.45
CA ALA A 292 -16.53 -5.04 -12.78
C ALA A 292 -15.64 -4.30 -11.76
N LEU A 293 -14.48 -4.84 -11.40
CA LEU A 293 -13.54 -4.17 -10.50
C LEU A 293 -12.80 -3.05 -11.21
N GLY A 294 -12.94 -1.83 -10.68
CA GLY A 294 -12.26 -0.65 -11.21
C GLY A 294 -10.92 -0.40 -10.53
N TYR A 295 -9.93 0.01 -11.30
CA TYR A 295 -8.65 0.52 -10.82
C TYR A 295 -8.54 2.02 -11.06
N ARG A 296 -7.79 2.69 -10.19
CA ARG A 296 -7.40 4.07 -10.42
C ARG A 296 -5.92 4.15 -10.77
N SER A 297 -5.64 4.75 -11.91
CA SER A 297 -4.27 5.06 -12.29
C SER A 297 -3.74 6.25 -11.49
N MET A 298 -2.44 6.23 -11.23
CA MET A 298 -1.70 7.32 -10.61
C MET A 298 -0.59 7.77 -11.56
N VAL A 299 -0.51 9.07 -11.78
CA VAL A 299 0.60 9.68 -12.53
C VAL A 299 1.67 10.12 -11.54
N LEU A 300 2.88 9.64 -11.73
CA LEU A 300 4.06 10.07 -10.98
C LEU A 300 4.87 11.03 -11.86
N LEU A 301 5.14 12.21 -11.33
CA LEU A 301 6.02 13.18 -11.96
C LEU A 301 7.28 13.29 -11.11
N PHE A 302 8.43 12.97 -11.71
CA PHE A 302 9.73 13.09 -11.09
C PHE A 302 10.39 14.39 -11.53
N LEU A 303 10.86 15.19 -10.57
CA LEU A 303 11.49 16.49 -10.82
C LEU A 303 12.91 16.48 -10.28
N LYS A 304 13.90 16.58 -11.17
CA LYS A 304 15.29 16.80 -10.80
C LYS A 304 15.54 18.30 -10.64
N LEU A 305 15.92 18.70 -9.44
CA LEU A 305 16.22 20.10 -9.10
C LEU A 305 17.73 20.28 -8.92
N ALA A 306 18.23 21.46 -9.27
CA ALA A 306 19.65 21.81 -9.09
C ALA A 306 20.03 22.03 -7.61
N GLU A 307 19.05 22.14 -6.72
CA GLU A 307 19.27 22.41 -5.31
C GLU A 307 19.42 21.11 -4.50
N LYS A 308 20.37 21.10 -3.56
CA LYS A 308 20.58 19.95 -2.67
C LYS A 308 19.37 19.63 -1.81
N ARG A 309 18.53 20.62 -1.48
CA ARG A 309 17.35 20.46 -0.64
C ARG A 309 16.31 21.53 -0.93
N TYR A 310 15.31 21.17 -1.68
CA TYR A 310 14.18 22.06 -2.00
C TYR A 310 13.30 22.39 -0.78
N THR A 311 13.09 21.43 0.12
CA THR A 311 12.21 21.58 1.29
C THR A 311 12.74 20.78 2.48
N PRO A 312 12.54 21.26 3.73
CA PRO A 312 12.87 20.49 4.93
C PRO A 312 11.79 19.44 5.27
N TYR A 313 10.73 19.33 4.48
CA TYR A 313 9.59 18.48 4.74
C TYR A 313 9.67 17.20 3.89
N ASP A 314 9.21 16.11 4.47
CA ASP A 314 9.19 14.80 3.83
C ASP A 314 8.00 14.63 2.85
N ALA A 315 6.97 15.44 2.97
CA ALA A 315 5.86 15.48 2.02
C ALA A 315 5.02 16.75 2.13
N HIS A 316 4.45 17.13 1.00
CA HIS A 316 3.41 18.16 0.90
C HIS A 316 2.14 17.52 0.33
N TYR A 317 1.03 17.70 1.02
CA TYR A 317 -0.26 17.16 0.62
C TYR A 317 -1.19 18.29 0.19
N PHE A 318 -1.83 18.13 -0.96
CA PHE A 318 -2.79 19.08 -1.52
C PHE A 318 -4.15 18.36 -1.69
N PRO A 319 -5.02 18.37 -0.66
CA PRO A 319 -6.30 17.67 -0.70
C PRO A 319 -7.32 18.31 -1.64
N GLY A 320 -7.26 19.62 -1.82
CA GLY A 320 -8.13 20.32 -2.75
C GLY A 320 -7.77 20.10 -4.22
N SER A 321 -8.71 20.46 -5.10
CA SER A 321 -8.52 20.52 -6.57
C SER A 321 -7.62 21.67 -6.94
#